data_78f67f4ca90b488efac38527e0575fbb
#
_entry.id   78f67f4ca90b488efac38527e0575fbb
#
_cell.length_a   1.000
_cell.length_b   1.000
_cell.length_c   1.000
_cell.angle_alpha   90.00
_cell.angle_beta   90.00
_cell.angle_gamma   90.00
#
_symmetry.space_group_name_H-M   'P 1'
#
loop_
_entity.id
_entity.type
_entity.pdbx_description
1 polymer ?
#
loop_
_entity_poly.entity_id
_entity_poly.type
_entity_poly.pdbx_seq_one_letter_code
_entity_poly.pdbx_strand_id
1 'polypeptide(L)'
;SSASGTSAVWIGLPFMLTALMPATPAWPPQSTPRLYVDAALVDGTTLTLDGGQAHYLVHVLRVKPGAPVKLFDDRSGEWLAEVTATAKRDLTLRVTGLLRPRETVPDLWLLAAPVKKARLDMVVEKACELGVALYRPVITRRTIVERMNMDRLTATMIEAAEQCGRTALPKIEEAVKLPALLKDLPEDRVLYFADEEGGVPFAQAIKPGPAAILVGPEGGFDAEERAAIKAMPQAVGVALGPRILRAETAAIAALSVWMASAGDW
;
A
#
# COMPACT_ATOMS: atom_id res chain seq x y z
N SER A 1 1.79 30.74 -61.84
CA SER A 1 2.39 30.53 -60.49
C SER A 1 1.35 30.11 -59.50
N SER A 2 1.26 28.82 -59.25
CA SER A 2 0.30 28.20 -58.36
C SER A 2 1.05 27.73 -57.09
N ALA A 3 0.60 28.22 -55.97
CA ALA A 3 1.07 27.76 -54.65
C ALA A 3 0.18 26.59 -54.20
N SER A 4 0.81 25.43 -54.03
CA SER A 4 0.17 24.24 -53.46
C SER A 4 0.28 24.29 -51.92
N GLY A 5 -0.86 24.47 -51.27
CA GLY A 5 -0.98 24.35 -49.82
C GLY A 5 -1.07 22.89 -49.41
N THR A 6 -0.14 22.46 -48.59
CA THR A 6 -0.13 21.13 -47.95
C THR A 6 -0.98 21.19 -46.67
N SER A 7 -2.14 20.56 -46.70
CA SER A 7 -2.99 20.39 -45.51
C SER A 7 -2.40 19.32 -44.63
N ALA A 8 -2.02 19.68 -43.41
CA ALA A 8 -1.67 18.71 -42.37
C ALA A 8 -2.95 18.02 -41.85
N VAL A 9 -3.06 16.73 -42.12
CA VAL A 9 -4.11 15.86 -41.55
C VAL A 9 -3.71 15.52 -40.12
N TRP A 10 -4.44 16.06 -39.17
CA TRP A 10 -4.35 15.61 -37.77
C TRP A 10 -5.07 14.27 -37.65
N ILE A 11 -4.29 13.19 -37.53
CA ILE A 11 -4.84 11.88 -37.16
C ILE A 11 -5.09 11.93 -35.66
N GLY A 12 -6.36 12.12 -35.30
CA GLY A 12 -6.79 12.01 -33.90
C GLY A 12 -6.56 10.60 -33.37
N LEU A 13 -5.69 10.46 -32.39
CA LEU A 13 -5.58 9.26 -31.58
C LEU A 13 -6.95 9.03 -30.90
N PRO A 14 -7.50 7.81 -30.94
CA PRO A 14 -8.72 7.52 -30.21
C PRO A 14 -8.44 7.67 -28.72
N PHE A 15 -9.14 8.59 -28.06
CA PHE A 15 -9.30 8.59 -26.62
C PHE A 15 -9.79 7.20 -26.21
N MET A 16 -8.92 6.37 -25.66
CA MET A 16 -9.36 5.20 -24.91
C MET A 16 -10.28 5.70 -23.80
N LEU A 17 -11.55 5.31 -23.90
CA LEU A 17 -12.50 5.48 -22.82
C LEU A 17 -11.87 4.90 -21.56
N THR A 18 -11.41 5.78 -20.67
CA THR A 18 -11.12 5.41 -19.31
C THR A 18 -12.41 4.81 -18.76
N ALA A 19 -12.39 3.54 -18.41
CA ALA A 19 -13.52 2.91 -17.75
C ALA A 19 -13.90 3.78 -16.56
N LEU A 20 -15.09 4.38 -16.61
CA LEU A 20 -15.62 5.11 -15.47
C LEU A 20 -15.58 4.14 -14.29
N MET A 21 -14.82 4.48 -13.26
CA MET A 21 -14.90 3.75 -12.00
C MET A 21 -16.39 3.71 -11.60
N PRO A 22 -16.92 2.54 -11.24
CA PRO A 22 -18.33 2.46 -10.90
C PRO A 22 -18.61 3.42 -9.75
N ALA A 23 -19.65 4.24 -9.90
CA ALA A 23 -20.09 5.13 -8.85
C ALA A 23 -20.28 4.34 -7.55
N THR A 24 -19.76 4.85 -6.46
CA THR A 24 -19.94 4.23 -5.13
C THR A 24 -21.43 4.01 -4.90
N PRO A 25 -21.87 2.80 -4.54
CA PRO A 25 -23.28 2.55 -4.28
C PRO A 25 -23.83 3.55 -3.25
N ALA A 26 -25.07 4.03 -3.46
CA ALA A 26 -25.69 4.99 -2.53
C ALA A 26 -25.95 4.40 -1.13
N TRP A 27 -25.88 3.09 -0.99
CA TRP A 27 -26.01 2.34 0.25
C TRP A 27 -24.91 1.28 0.38
N PRO A 28 -24.26 1.12 1.54
CA PRO A 28 -24.40 1.94 2.74
C PRO A 28 -23.82 3.36 2.57
N PRO A 29 -24.23 4.33 3.40
CA PRO A 29 -23.70 5.71 3.35
C PRO A 29 -22.16 5.75 3.42
N GLN A 30 -21.53 6.72 2.79
CA GLN A 30 -20.06 6.89 2.84
C GLN A 30 -19.52 7.02 4.27
N SER A 31 -20.32 7.59 5.19
CA SER A 31 -19.99 7.71 6.61
C SER A 31 -20.12 6.40 7.41
N THR A 32 -20.52 5.29 6.77
CA THR A 32 -20.63 3.99 7.44
C THR A 32 -19.26 3.55 7.94
N PRO A 33 -19.14 3.22 9.25
CA PRO A 33 -17.88 2.73 9.81
C PRO A 33 -17.36 1.52 9.05
N ARG A 34 -16.05 1.44 8.90
CA ARG A 34 -15.37 0.38 8.17
C ARG A 34 -14.25 -0.20 9.03
N LEU A 35 -14.27 -1.51 9.24
CA LEU A 35 -13.35 -2.20 10.15
C LEU A 35 -12.81 -3.48 9.52
N TYR A 36 -11.55 -3.75 9.80
CA TYR A 36 -10.93 -5.05 9.56
C TYR A 36 -11.32 -6.02 10.66
N VAL A 37 -11.57 -7.27 10.29
CA VAL A 37 -11.81 -8.39 11.22
C VAL A 37 -10.99 -9.60 10.79
N ASP A 38 -10.29 -10.22 11.73
CA ASP A 38 -9.60 -11.48 11.48
C ASP A 38 -10.55 -12.67 11.70
N ALA A 39 -11.62 -12.67 10.92
CA ALA A 39 -12.63 -13.74 10.93
C ALA A 39 -13.14 -13.93 9.51
N ALA A 40 -13.41 -15.18 9.11
CA ALA A 40 -14.01 -15.45 7.82
C ALA A 40 -15.41 -14.85 7.73
N LEU A 41 -15.64 -14.03 6.69
CA LEU A 41 -16.91 -13.36 6.44
C LEU A 41 -17.70 -14.14 5.38
N VAL A 42 -18.92 -14.50 5.74
CA VAL A 42 -19.93 -15.06 4.83
C VAL A 42 -21.30 -14.53 5.24
N ASP A 43 -22.26 -14.51 4.30
CA ASP A 43 -23.62 -14.08 4.59
C ASP A 43 -24.25 -14.85 5.74
N GLY A 44 -24.93 -14.14 6.64
CA GLY A 44 -25.54 -14.70 7.84
C GLY A 44 -24.60 -14.92 9.03
N THR A 45 -23.29 -14.78 8.87
CA THR A 45 -22.31 -14.91 9.97
C THR A 45 -22.59 -13.87 11.07
N THR A 46 -22.56 -14.32 12.30
CA THR A 46 -22.65 -13.45 13.48
C THR A 46 -21.28 -13.34 14.13
N LEU A 47 -20.84 -12.11 14.37
CA LEU A 47 -19.56 -11.76 14.99
C LEU A 47 -19.80 -10.96 16.26
N THR A 48 -18.99 -11.21 17.27
CA THR A 48 -18.90 -10.34 18.44
C THR A 48 -17.57 -9.60 18.41
N LEU A 49 -17.62 -8.27 18.36
CA LEU A 49 -16.45 -7.41 18.50
C LEU A 49 -16.32 -6.98 19.95
N ASP A 50 -15.08 -6.93 20.42
CA ASP A 50 -14.72 -6.47 21.77
C ASP A 50 -13.56 -5.45 21.71
N GLY A 51 -13.00 -5.09 22.87
CA GLY A 51 -11.80 -4.25 22.96
C GLY A 51 -11.95 -2.89 22.29
N GLY A 52 -10.90 -2.50 21.53
CA GLY A 52 -10.82 -1.18 20.87
C GLY A 52 -11.88 -0.95 19.82
N GLN A 53 -12.21 -1.97 19.02
CA GLN A 53 -13.22 -1.87 17.96
C GLN A 53 -14.62 -1.66 18.54
N ALA A 54 -15.00 -2.43 19.57
CA ALA A 54 -16.26 -2.25 20.26
C ALA A 54 -16.34 -0.89 20.94
N HIS A 55 -15.26 -0.47 21.62
CA HIS A 55 -15.19 0.85 22.23
C HIS A 55 -15.41 1.97 21.21
N TYR A 56 -14.75 1.90 20.07
CA TYR A 56 -14.90 2.88 18.99
C TYR A 56 -16.34 2.94 18.46
N LEU A 57 -16.95 1.81 18.13
CA LEU A 57 -18.31 1.77 17.61
C LEU A 57 -19.35 2.21 18.65
N VAL A 58 -19.26 1.71 19.88
CA VAL A 58 -20.28 1.94 20.92
C VAL A 58 -20.13 3.32 21.57
N HIS A 59 -18.91 3.72 21.92
CA HIS A 59 -18.69 4.93 22.73
C HIS A 59 -18.33 6.16 21.93
N VAL A 60 -17.58 6.01 20.83
CA VAL A 60 -17.19 7.13 19.95
C VAL A 60 -18.29 7.39 18.93
N LEU A 61 -18.63 6.40 18.12
CA LEU A 61 -19.65 6.53 17.06
C LEU A 61 -21.07 6.35 17.56
N ARG A 62 -21.26 5.77 18.74
CA ARG A 62 -22.56 5.58 19.38
C ARG A 62 -23.56 4.83 18.50
N VAL A 63 -23.07 3.80 17.81
CA VAL A 63 -23.92 2.96 16.97
C VAL A 63 -25.00 2.27 17.79
N LYS A 64 -26.16 2.05 17.19
CA LYS A 64 -27.30 1.38 17.80
C LYS A 64 -27.64 0.11 17.03
N PRO A 65 -28.39 -0.84 17.62
CA PRO A 65 -28.95 -1.95 16.83
C PRO A 65 -29.68 -1.44 15.59
N GLY A 66 -29.47 -2.12 14.46
CA GLY A 66 -29.92 -1.71 13.13
C GLY A 66 -28.90 -0.83 12.35
N ALA A 67 -27.84 -0.33 12.99
CA ALA A 67 -26.84 0.49 12.29
C ALA A 67 -25.96 -0.37 11.36
N PRO A 68 -25.64 0.11 10.13
CA PRO A 68 -24.76 -0.59 9.23
C PRO A 68 -23.28 -0.40 9.63
N VAL A 69 -22.48 -1.43 9.38
CA VAL A 69 -21.02 -1.42 9.51
C VAL A 69 -20.43 -2.17 8.30
N LYS A 70 -19.38 -1.66 7.70
CA LYS A 70 -18.62 -2.36 6.68
C LYS A 70 -17.51 -3.16 7.34
N LEU A 71 -17.38 -4.42 6.99
CA LEU A 71 -16.34 -5.31 7.46
C LEU A 71 -15.50 -5.82 6.29
N PHE A 72 -14.21 -6.03 6.49
CA PHE A 72 -13.37 -6.74 5.53
C PHE A 72 -12.38 -7.66 6.26
N ASP A 73 -12.01 -8.78 5.61
CA ASP A 73 -11.25 -9.87 6.24
C ASP A 73 -9.91 -10.19 5.54
N ASP A 74 -9.50 -9.38 4.56
CA ASP A 74 -8.33 -9.64 3.69
C ASP A 74 -8.40 -10.96 2.89
N ARG A 75 -9.55 -11.62 2.83
CA ARG A 75 -9.75 -12.93 2.18
C ARG A 75 -10.86 -12.90 1.15
N SER A 76 -12.05 -12.55 1.59
CA SER A 76 -13.27 -12.61 0.78
C SER A 76 -13.69 -11.26 0.21
N GLY A 77 -13.27 -10.16 0.82
CA GLY A 77 -13.60 -8.81 0.39
C GLY A 77 -14.28 -7.97 1.46
N GLU A 78 -15.10 -7.04 1.04
CA GLU A 78 -15.84 -6.13 1.91
C GLU A 78 -17.31 -6.50 1.99
N TRP A 79 -17.81 -6.57 3.21
CA TRP A 79 -19.16 -7.02 3.53
C TRP A 79 -19.94 -5.96 4.29
N LEU A 80 -21.23 -5.90 4.05
CA LEU A 80 -22.16 -5.18 4.90
C LEU A 80 -22.52 -6.04 6.10
N ALA A 81 -22.51 -5.45 7.27
CA ALA A 81 -23.02 -6.05 8.50
C ALA A 81 -23.96 -5.08 9.20
N GLU A 82 -24.86 -5.61 10.00
CA GLU A 82 -25.80 -4.86 10.82
C GLU A 82 -25.53 -5.12 12.31
N VAL A 83 -25.55 -4.08 13.12
CA VAL A 83 -25.45 -4.20 14.56
C VAL A 83 -26.74 -4.85 15.08
N THR A 84 -26.65 -6.01 15.71
CA THR A 84 -27.80 -6.72 16.28
C THR A 84 -27.96 -6.47 17.76
N ALA A 85 -26.85 -6.27 18.49
CA ALA A 85 -26.86 -5.96 19.91
C ALA A 85 -25.65 -5.13 20.30
N THR A 86 -25.80 -4.29 21.32
CA THR A 86 -24.74 -3.51 21.94
C THR A 86 -24.72 -3.74 23.45
N ALA A 87 -23.52 -3.94 24.00
CA ALA A 87 -23.30 -4.03 25.45
C ALA A 87 -22.21 -3.05 25.88
N LYS A 88 -21.85 -3.04 27.16
CA LYS A 88 -20.87 -2.07 27.69
C LYS A 88 -19.45 -2.26 27.09
N ARG A 89 -19.06 -3.49 26.75
CA ARG A 89 -17.70 -3.83 26.33
C ARG A 89 -17.61 -4.55 24.99
N ASP A 90 -18.74 -4.92 24.44
CA ASP A 90 -18.85 -5.65 23.18
C ASP A 90 -20.07 -5.21 22.37
N LEU A 91 -20.08 -5.59 21.11
CA LEU A 91 -21.26 -5.50 20.27
C LEU A 91 -21.30 -6.70 19.33
N THR A 92 -22.50 -7.08 18.95
CA THR A 92 -22.74 -8.18 18.01
C THR A 92 -23.17 -7.63 16.66
N LEU A 93 -22.57 -8.16 15.60
CA LEU A 93 -22.85 -7.84 14.21
C LEU A 93 -23.33 -9.09 13.49
N ARG A 94 -24.26 -8.91 12.56
CA ARG A 94 -24.64 -9.94 11.60
C ARG A 94 -24.26 -9.49 10.20
N VAL A 95 -23.49 -10.32 9.49
CA VAL A 95 -23.12 -10.11 8.07
C VAL A 95 -24.36 -10.31 7.21
N THR A 96 -24.64 -9.36 6.31
CA THR A 96 -25.89 -9.32 5.52
C THR A 96 -25.68 -9.33 4.01
N GLY A 97 -24.45 -9.18 3.54
CA GLY A 97 -24.17 -9.27 2.11
C GLY A 97 -22.77 -8.82 1.72
N LEU A 98 -22.27 -9.37 0.62
CA LEU A 98 -21.01 -8.96 0.02
C LEU A 98 -21.20 -7.63 -0.73
N LEU A 99 -20.41 -6.63 -0.39
CA LEU A 99 -20.39 -5.34 -1.10
C LEU A 99 -19.44 -5.36 -2.31
N ARG A 100 -18.28 -5.97 -2.15
CA ARG A 100 -17.29 -6.14 -3.22
C ARG A 100 -16.29 -7.25 -2.87
N PRO A 101 -15.75 -7.98 -3.86
CA PRO A 101 -14.73 -8.97 -3.60
C PRO A 101 -13.42 -8.34 -3.12
N ARG A 102 -12.53 -9.17 -2.61
CA ARG A 102 -11.16 -8.77 -2.32
C ARG A 102 -10.49 -8.26 -3.60
N GLU A 103 -9.87 -7.10 -3.51
CA GLU A 103 -9.14 -6.51 -4.63
C GLU A 103 -7.90 -7.34 -4.99
N THR A 104 -7.51 -7.27 -6.26
CA THR A 104 -6.19 -7.72 -6.71
C THR A 104 -5.25 -6.53 -6.65
N VAL A 105 -4.11 -6.69 -6.01
CA VAL A 105 -3.11 -5.62 -5.89
C VAL A 105 -1.90 -5.92 -6.79
N PRO A 106 -1.23 -4.90 -7.33
CA PRO A 106 0.03 -5.07 -8.04
C PRO A 106 1.09 -5.74 -7.17
N ASP A 107 1.92 -6.59 -7.77
CA ASP A 107 3.00 -7.27 -7.05
C ASP A 107 4.21 -6.34 -6.85
N LEU A 108 4.00 -5.33 -6.02
CA LEU A 108 5.01 -4.35 -5.63
C LEU A 108 5.37 -4.50 -4.15
N TRP A 109 6.66 -4.63 -3.85
CA TRP A 109 7.20 -4.67 -2.51
C TRP A 109 7.87 -3.34 -2.15
N LEU A 110 7.63 -2.84 -0.94
CA LEU A 110 8.43 -1.77 -0.37
C LEU A 110 9.43 -2.35 0.63
N LEU A 111 10.70 -2.18 0.32
CA LEU A 111 11.86 -2.58 1.10
C LEU A 111 12.52 -1.29 1.59
N ALA A 112 12.31 -0.88 2.84
CA ALA A 112 12.78 0.42 3.30
C ALA A 112 13.54 0.32 4.62
N ALA A 113 14.65 1.04 4.72
CA ALA A 113 15.35 1.18 5.98
C ALA A 113 14.46 1.88 7.00
N PRO A 114 14.32 1.35 8.22
CA PRO A 114 13.49 1.97 9.23
C PRO A 114 14.06 3.32 9.65
N VAL A 115 13.19 4.31 9.67
CA VAL A 115 13.45 5.68 10.11
C VAL A 115 12.84 5.94 11.49
N LYS A 116 13.04 7.11 12.06
CA LYS A 116 12.48 7.46 13.38
C LYS A 116 10.95 7.32 13.39
N LYS A 117 10.41 6.92 14.55
CA LYS A 117 9.04 6.44 14.79
C LYS A 117 7.94 7.15 13.97
N ALA A 118 7.80 8.46 14.08
CA ALA A 118 6.70 9.17 13.39
C ALA A 118 6.79 9.10 11.85
N ARG A 119 7.99 9.04 11.30
CA ARG A 119 8.20 8.90 9.86
C ARG A 119 8.00 7.46 9.40
N LEU A 120 8.38 6.49 10.25
CA LEU A 120 8.13 5.08 9.98
C LEU A 120 6.63 4.78 9.89
N ASP A 121 5.84 5.34 10.82
CA ASP A 121 4.38 5.22 10.78
C ASP A 121 3.82 5.81 9.48
N MET A 122 4.29 6.98 9.06
CA MET A 122 3.91 7.59 7.78
C MET A 122 4.26 6.68 6.59
N VAL A 123 5.46 6.09 6.56
CA VAL A 123 5.86 5.17 5.47
C VAL A 123 4.91 3.98 5.38
N VAL A 124 4.60 3.36 6.52
CA VAL A 124 3.71 2.20 6.60
C VAL A 124 2.28 2.56 6.18
N GLU A 125 1.75 3.68 6.66
CA GLU A 125 0.45 4.21 6.29
C GLU A 125 0.37 4.45 4.77
N LYS A 126 1.34 5.18 4.21
CA LYS A 126 1.34 5.51 2.78
C LYS A 126 1.67 4.31 1.88
N ALA A 127 2.45 3.34 2.36
CA ALA A 127 2.63 2.08 1.66
C ALA A 127 1.29 1.33 1.49
N CYS A 128 0.46 1.33 2.52
CA CYS A 128 -0.90 0.77 2.43
C CYS A 128 -1.76 1.54 1.42
N GLU A 129 -1.87 2.86 1.59
CA GLU A 129 -2.70 3.72 0.72
C GLU A 129 -2.29 3.64 -0.75
N LEU A 130 -0.98 3.52 -1.02
CA LEU A 130 -0.40 3.47 -2.36
C LEU A 130 -0.37 2.06 -2.96
N GLY A 131 -0.99 1.07 -2.33
CA GLY A 131 -1.28 -0.20 -2.98
C GLY A 131 -0.18 -1.26 -2.93
N VAL A 132 0.85 -1.15 -2.07
CA VAL A 132 1.91 -2.19 -2.01
C VAL A 132 1.34 -3.54 -1.57
N ALA A 133 1.90 -4.64 -2.10
CA ALA A 133 1.56 -6.00 -1.68
C ALA A 133 2.31 -6.42 -0.41
N LEU A 134 3.54 -5.93 -0.23
CA LEU A 134 4.39 -6.29 0.90
C LEU A 134 5.24 -5.10 1.36
N TYR A 135 5.34 -4.92 2.67
CA TYR A 135 6.30 -4.05 3.33
C TYR A 135 7.28 -4.87 4.17
N ARG A 136 8.57 -4.64 3.99
CA ARG A 136 9.61 -5.27 4.80
C ARG A 136 10.68 -4.26 5.20
N PRO A 137 10.93 -4.06 6.50
CA PRO A 137 12.01 -3.22 6.97
C PRO A 137 13.38 -3.84 6.64
N VAL A 138 14.31 -3.02 6.14
CA VAL A 138 15.66 -3.47 5.76
C VAL A 138 16.71 -2.78 6.59
N ILE A 139 17.47 -3.56 7.34
CA ILE A 139 18.55 -3.06 8.18
C ILE A 139 19.84 -2.97 7.37
N THR A 140 20.32 -1.75 7.19
CA THR A 140 21.58 -1.41 6.55
C THR A 140 22.60 -0.98 7.59
N ARG A 141 23.85 -0.82 7.20
CA ARG A 141 24.93 -0.39 8.12
C ARG A 141 24.71 1.01 8.73
N ARG A 142 24.00 1.87 8.01
CA ARG A 142 23.68 3.23 8.46
C ARG A 142 22.28 3.37 9.06
N THR A 143 21.59 2.27 9.25
CA THR A 143 20.29 2.26 9.95
C THR A 143 20.49 2.52 11.43
N ILE A 144 19.80 3.52 11.97
CA ILE A 144 19.89 3.92 13.37
C ILE A 144 18.84 3.20 14.23
N VAL A 145 17.70 2.83 13.63
CA VAL A 145 16.58 2.20 14.33
C VAL A 145 16.80 0.69 14.41
N GLU A 146 17.12 0.18 15.58
CA GLU A 146 17.42 -1.25 15.78
C GLU A 146 16.20 -2.10 16.12
N ARG A 147 15.18 -1.51 16.73
CA ARG A 147 13.98 -2.22 17.20
C ARG A 147 12.71 -1.54 16.73
N MET A 148 11.82 -2.33 16.18
CA MET A 148 10.49 -1.90 15.76
C MET A 148 9.43 -2.72 16.50
N ASN A 149 8.32 -2.08 16.81
CA ASN A 149 7.15 -2.77 17.31
C ASN A 149 6.30 -3.19 16.10
N MET A 150 6.43 -4.45 15.69
CA MET A 150 5.75 -4.99 14.50
C MET A 150 4.23 -5.00 14.68
N ASP A 151 3.73 -5.28 15.88
CA ASP A 151 2.28 -5.24 16.16
C ASP A 151 1.72 -3.84 15.92
N ARG A 152 2.47 -2.80 16.33
CA ARG A 152 2.07 -1.41 16.08
C ARG A 152 2.09 -1.06 14.59
N LEU A 153 3.09 -1.52 13.84
CA LEU A 153 3.13 -1.29 12.39
C LEU A 153 1.97 -1.99 11.69
N THR A 154 1.63 -3.21 12.12
CA THR A 154 0.45 -3.93 11.64
C THR A 154 -0.83 -3.19 11.95
N ALA A 155 -0.99 -2.67 13.16
CA ALA A 155 -2.15 -1.86 13.53
C ALA A 155 -2.25 -0.58 12.67
N THR A 156 -1.13 0.12 12.44
CA THR A 156 -1.09 1.29 11.55
C THR A 156 -1.50 0.94 10.11
N MET A 157 -1.05 -0.22 9.61
CA MET A 157 -1.41 -0.72 8.28
C MET A 157 -2.91 -1.03 8.17
N ILE A 158 -3.48 -1.66 9.19
CA ILE A 158 -4.92 -1.97 9.26
C ILE A 158 -5.72 -0.67 9.27
N GLU A 159 -5.36 0.29 10.13
CA GLU A 159 -6.03 1.59 10.21
C GLU A 159 -5.98 2.33 8.86
N ALA A 160 -4.83 2.33 8.20
CA ALA A 160 -4.70 2.90 6.86
C ALA A 160 -5.62 2.20 5.84
N ALA A 161 -5.72 0.86 5.88
CA ALA A 161 -6.61 0.10 5.01
C ALA A 161 -8.09 0.40 5.30
N GLU A 162 -8.46 0.56 6.56
CA GLU A 162 -9.81 0.97 6.96
C GLU A 162 -10.18 2.33 6.38
N GLN A 163 -9.25 3.28 6.36
CA GLN A 163 -9.47 4.65 5.86
C GLN A 163 -9.44 4.75 4.33
N CYS A 164 -8.47 4.12 3.67
CA CYS A 164 -8.32 4.24 2.22
C CYS A 164 -9.25 3.33 1.41
N GLY A 165 -9.97 2.44 2.07
CA GLY A 165 -10.92 1.54 1.42
C GLY A 165 -10.30 0.26 0.86
N ARG A 166 -9.04 -0.07 1.14
CA ARG A 166 -8.43 -1.35 0.72
C ARG A 166 -9.13 -2.55 1.32
N THR A 167 -9.28 -3.61 0.53
CA THR A 167 -9.79 -4.92 0.99
C THR A 167 -8.69 -5.97 1.07
N ALA A 168 -7.50 -5.65 0.52
CA ALA A 168 -6.29 -6.47 0.60
C ALA A 168 -5.26 -5.80 1.50
N LEU A 169 -4.94 -6.39 2.66
CA LEU A 169 -3.89 -5.87 3.53
C LEU A 169 -2.51 -6.14 2.92
N PRO A 170 -1.58 -5.18 2.95
CA PRO A 170 -0.19 -5.45 2.68
C PRO A 170 0.37 -6.43 3.70
N LYS A 171 1.15 -7.41 3.23
CA LYS A 171 1.91 -8.25 4.14
C LYS A 171 3.02 -7.42 4.80
N ILE A 172 3.13 -7.47 6.12
CA ILE A 172 4.28 -6.93 6.85
C ILE A 172 5.18 -8.09 7.25
N GLU A 173 6.45 -8.04 6.86
CA GLU A 173 7.44 -9.02 7.24
C GLU A 173 8.41 -8.48 8.29
N GLU A 174 9.01 -9.40 9.05
CA GLU A 174 10.07 -9.07 9.99
C GLU A 174 11.25 -8.39 9.30
N ALA A 175 11.93 -7.54 10.06
CA ALA A 175 13.11 -6.83 9.57
C ALA A 175 14.20 -7.80 9.11
N VAL A 176 14.84 -7.49 8.00
CA VAL A 176 15.92 -8.29 7.42
C VAL A 176 17.16 -7.44 7.22
N LYS A 177 18.35 -8.03 7.42
CA LYS A 177 19.60 -7.38 7.04
C LYS A 177 19.77 -7.35 5.54
N LEU A 178 20.26 -6.24 4.99
CA LEU A 178 20.42 -6.08 3.54
C LEU A 178 21.14 -7.24 2.85
N PRO A 179 22.25 -7.81 3.34
CA PRO A 179 22.91 -8.94 2.68
C PRO A 179 22.01 -10.19 2.58
N ALA A 180 21.19 -10.47 3.61
CA ALA A 180 20.26 -11.58 3.58
C ALA A 180 19.10 -11.31 2.60
N LEU A 181 18.56 -10.09 2.59
CA LEU A 181 17.56 -9.69 1.61
C LEU A 181 18.04 -9.91 0.18
N LEU A 182 19.26 -9.43 -0.16
CA LEU A 182 19.81 -9.56 -1.51
C LEU A 182 19.98 -11.02 -1.94
N LYS A 183 20.36 -11.89 -1.00
CA LYS A 183 20.49 -13.32 -1.27
C LYS A 183 19.16 -14.02 -1.55
N ASP A 184 18.10 -13.60 -0.84
CA ASP A 184 16.82 -14.28 -0.85
C ASP A 184 15.78 -13.59 -1.78
N LEU A 185 16.16 -12.49 -2.46
CA LEU A 185 15.26 -11.78 -3.38
C LEU A 185 15.01 -12.64 -4.63
N PRO A 186 13.75 -12.86 -5.05
CA PRO A 186 13.42 -13.61 -6.25
C PRO A 186 14.09 -13.02 -7.50
N GLU A 187 14.61 -13.89 -8.37
CA GLU A 187 15.33 -13.49 -9.57
C GLU A 187 14.44 -12.80 -10.62
N ASP A 188 13.15 -13.11 -10.63
CA ASP A 188 12.16 -12.53 -11.54
C ASP A 188 11.63 -11.17 -11.07
N ARG A 189 12.04 -10.70 -9.88
CA ARG A 189 11.61 -9.43 -9.30
C ARG A 189 12.62 -8.34 -9.56
N VAL A 190 12.22 -7.30 -10.28
CA VAL A 190 13.08 -6.12 -10.49
C VAL A 190 13.27 -5.37 -9.18
N LEU A 191 14.53 -5.12 -8.81
CA LEU A 191 14.89 -4.33 -7.64
C LEU A 191 15.25 -2.90 -8.04
N TYR A 192 14.34 -1.98 -7.87
CA TYR A 192 14.62 -0.55 -8.02
C TYR A 192 15.16 0.00 -6.71
N PHE A 193 16.40 0.44 -6.70
CA PHE A 193 16.93 1.09 -5.49
C PHE A 193 17.17 2.58 -5.72
N ALA A 194 16.71 3.40 -4.77
CA ALA A 194 16.92 4.85 -4.79
C ALA A 194 18.41 5.13 -4.56
N ASP A 195 19.11 5.47 -5.65
CA ASP A 195 20.55 5.73 -5.62
C ASP A 195 20.83 7.23 -5.55
N GLU A 196 21.35 7.68 -4.41
CA GLU A 196 21.68 9.08 -4.18
C GLU A 196 22.85 9.60 -5.03
N GLU A 197 23.71 8.68 -5.52
CA GLU A 197 24.80 9.03 -6.44
C GLU A 197 24.35 9.16 -7.89
N GLY A 198 23.07 8.89 -8.16
CA GLY A 198 22.46 8.99 -9.46
C GLY A 198 22.09 7.65 -10.06
N GLY A 199 21.13 7.67 -10.97
CA GLY A 199 20.60 6.50 -11.65
C GLY A 199 19.75 6.91 -12.84
N VAL A 200 19.10 5.95 -13.46
CA VAL A 200 18.12 6.23 -14.52
C VAL A 200 16.92 6.96 -13.91
N PRO A 201 16.36 7.98 -14.59
CA PRO A 201 15.10 8.59 -14.13
C PRO A 201 14.05 7.50 -13.89
N PHE A 202 13.46 7.45 -12.70
CA PHE A 202 12.67 6.28 -12.28
C PHE A 202 11.54 5.95 -13.25
N ALA A 203 10.78 6.94 -13.69
CA ALA A 203 9.70 6.74 -14.64
C ALA A 203 10.14 6.10 -15.99
N GLN A 204 11.42 6.22 -16.37
CA GLN A 204 11.98 5.62 -17.58
C GLN A 204 12.50 4.19 -17.34
N ALA A 205 12.77 3.84 -16.08
CA ALA A 205 13.32 2.54 -15.71
C ALA A 205 12.23 1.48 -15.46
N ILE A 206 10.99 1.91 -15.19
CA ILE A 206 9.90 1.04 -14.77
C ILE A 206 9.53 0.05 -15.88
N LYS A 207 9.40 -1.21 -15.48
CA LYS A 207 8.92 -2.31 -16.33
C LYS A 207 7.69 -2.96 -15.66
N PRO A 208 6.72 -3.42 -16.42
CA PRO A 208 5.62 -4.24 -15.90
C PRO A 208 6.14 -5.54 -15.27
N GLY A 209 5.45 -6.01 -14.24
CA GLY A 209 5.74 -7.28 -13.57
C GLY A 209 6.15 -7.11 -12.11
N PRO A 210 6.59 -8.20 -11.45
CA PRO A 210 6.99 -8.19 -10.05
C PRO A 210 8.13 -7.20 -9.80
N ALA A 211 7.94 -6.32 -8.82
CA ALA A 211 8.93 -5.28 -8.51
C ALA A 211 9.13 -5.11 -7.00
N ALA A 212 10.29 -4.64 -6.64
CA ALA A 212 10.61 -4.17 -5.29
C ALA A 212 11.28 -2.81 -5.37
N ILE A 213 10.89 -1.90 -4.48
CA ILE A 213 11.52 -0.59 -4.30
C ILE A 213 12.33 -0.63 -3.02
N LEU A 214 13.63 -0.43 -3.12
CA LEU A 214 14.54 -0.38 -1.98
C LEU A 214 14.95 1.06 -1.69
N VAL A 215 14.67 1.51 -0.48
CA VAL A 215 15.00 2.85 0.03
C VAL A 215 15.90 2.75 1.22
N GLY A 216 17.07 3.38 1.16
CA GLY A 216 18.04 3.45 2.25
C GLY A 216 17.61 4.39 3.38
N PRO A 217 18.37 4.41 4.50
CA PRO A 217 18.18 5.37 5.60
C PRO A 217 18.63 6.77 5.19
N GLU A 218 18.47 7.74 6.09
CA GLU A 218 18.90 9.14 5.87
C GLU A 218 20.40 9.28 5.54
N GLY A 219 21.24 8.35 5.97
CA GLY A 219 22.67 8.30 5.64
C GLY A 219 23.00 7.60 4.32
N GLY A 220 22.00 7.13 3.58
CA GLY A 220 22.16 6.36 2.35
C GLY A 220 22.77 4.96 2.56
N PHE A 221 23.11 4.30 1.48
CA PHE A 221 23.89 3.04 1.50
C PHE A 221 25.38 3.34 1.62
N ASP A 222 26.13 2.48 2.30
CA ASP A 222 27.58 2.59 2.22
C ASP A 222 28.11 2.05 0.86
N ALA A 223 29.41 2.24 0.61
CA ALA A 223 30.01 1.87 -0.68
C ALA A 223 29.94 0.36 -0.96
N GLU A 224 30.10 -0.48 0.07
CA GLU A 224 30.05 -1.93 -0.07
C GLU A 224 28.61 -2.41 -0.29
N GLU A 225 27.66 -1.87 0.46
CA GLU A 225 26.23 -2.15 0.29
C GLU A 225 25.77 -1.76 -1.12
N ARG A 226 26.14 -0.57 -1.57
CA ARG A 226 25.80 -0.10 -2.92
C ARG A 226 26.43 -1.00 -4.00
N ALA A 227 27.68 -1.40 -3.83
CA ALA A 227 28.33 -2.31 -4.75
C ALA A 227 27.63 -3.68 -4.78
N ALA A 228 27.22 -4.20 -3.63
CA ALA A 228 26.48 -5.45 -3.52
C ALA A 228 25.10 -5.37 -4.20
N ILE A 229 24.38 -4.27 -4.02
CA ILE A 229 23.08 -4.05 -4.71
C ILE A 229 23.31 -3.99 -6.23
N LYS A 230 24.27 -3.20 -6.70
CA LYS A 230 24.59 -3.05 -8.12
C LYS A 230 25.10 -4.33 -8.79
N ALA A 231 25.63 -5.27 -8.03
CA ALA A 231 26.08 -6.57 -8.53
C ALA A 231 24.91 -7.54 -8.83
N MET A 232 23.71 -7.25 -8.38
CA MET A 232 22.53 -8.08 -8.66
C MET A 232 22.03 -7.84 -10.09
N PRO A 233 21.83 -8.90 -10.89
CA PRO A 233 21.38 -8.75 -12.28
C PRO A 233 20.05 -8.03 -12.45
N GLN A 234 19.13 -8.20 -11.48
CA GLN A 234 17.80 -7.58 -11.48
C GLN A 234 17.76 -6.19 -10.83
N ALA A 235 18.89 -5.66 -10.33
CA ALA A 235 18.91 -4.35 -9.68
C ALA A 235 19.06 -3.21 -10.68
N VAL A 236 18.28 -2.16 -10.47
CA VAL A 236 18.31 -0.92 -11.25
C VAL A 236 18.43 0.27 -10.29
N GLY A 237 19.55 1.00 -10.39
CA GLY A 237 19.71 2.27 -9.67
C GLY A 237 18.85 3.35 -10.30
N VAL A 238 18.01 3.99 -9.50
CA VAL A 238 17.05 4.98 -9.99
C VAL A 238 17.20 6.32 -9.29
N ALA A 239 16.98 7.39 -10.05
CA ALA A 239 16.94 8.76 -9.58
C ALA A 239 15.48 9.23 -9.47
N LEU A 240 15.15 9.84 -8.32
CA LEU A 240 13.84 10.41 -8.01
C LEU A 240 13.80 11.94 -8.18
N GLY A 241 14.63 12.47 -9.07
CA GLY A 241 14.73 13.89 -9.37
C GLY A 241 16.03 14.53 -8.87
N PRO A 242 16.20 15.85 -9.07
CA PRO A 242 17.48 16.54 -8.86
C PRO A 242 17.74 16.94 -7.38
N ARG A 243 16.83 16.67 -6.49
CA ARG A 243 16.95 17.00 -5.05
C ARG A 243 17.11 15.74 -4.22
N ILE A 244 17.90 15.84 -3.15
CA ILE A 244 17.99 14.77 -2.15
C ILE A 244 16.67 14.75 -1.37
N LEU A 245 15.98 13.63 -1.45
CA LEU A 245 14.74 13.39 -0.71
C LEU A 245 15.05 12.70 0.62
N ARG A 246 14.25 12.99 1.64
CA ARG A 246 14.25 12.18 2.86
C ARG A 246 13.74 10.77 2.55
N ALA A 247 14.12 9.79 3.35
CA ALA A 247 13.78 8.38 3.11
C ALA A 247 12.26 8.16 2.99
N GLU A 248 11.46 8.77 3.86
CA GLU A 248 10.00 8.71 3.77
C GLU A 248 9.45 9.35 2.49
N THR A 249 10.01 10.49 2.08
CA THR A 249 9.61 11.14 0.83
C THR A 249 10.02 10.32 -0.39
N ALA A 250 11.21 9.72 -0.37
CA ALA A 250 11.70 8.86 -1.44
C ALA A 250 10.80 7.62 -1.61
N ALA A 251 10.41 6.99 -0.50
CA ALA A 251 9.51 5.84 -0.52
C ALA A 251 8.16 6.21 -1.15
N ILE A 252 7.51 7.27 -0.68
CA ILE A 252 6.19 7.72 -1.17
C ILE A 252 6.29 8.11 -2.65
N ALA A 253 7.30 8.88 -3.04
CA ALA A 253 7.48 9.31 -4.43
C ALA A 253 7.72 8.11 -5.37
N ALA A 254 8.58 7.17 -4.97
CA ALA A 254 8.85 5.99 -5.76
C ALA A 254 7.60 5.11 -5.92
N LEU A 255 6.86 4.86 -4.85
CA LEU A 255 5.60 4.10 -4.91
C LEU A 255 4.61 4.77 -5.86
N SER A 256 4.40 6.08 -5.75
CA SER A 256 3.47 6.82 -6.60
C SER A 256 3.85 6.77 -8.07
N VAL A 257 5.13 6.96 -8.40
CA VAL A 257 5.63 6.89 -9.77
C VAL A 257 5.45 5.48 -10.34
N TRP A 258 5.75 4.44 -9.56
CA TRP A 258 5.58 3.06 -10.02
C TRP A 258 4.11 2.71 -10.23
N MET A 259 3.22 3.07 -9.30
CA MET A 259 1.78 2.80 -9.40
C MET A 259 1.16 3.48 -10.62
N ALA A 260 1.55 4.73 -10.91
CA ALA A 260 1.09 5.45 -12.10
C ALA A 260 1.66 4.91 -13.42
N SER A 261 2.78 4.17 -13.39
CA SER A 261 3.45 3.69 -14.60
C SER A 261 3.18 2.22 -14.91
N ALA A 262 3.06 1.37 -13.90
CA ALA A 262 2.92 -0.09 -14.04
C ALA A 262 1.97 -0.72 -13.01
N GLY A 263 1.37 0.06 -12.12
CA GLY A 263 0.42 -0.39 -11.13
C GLY A 263 -1.04 -0.27 -11.61
N ASP A 264 -1.91 0.14 -10.72
CA ASP A 264 -3.37 0.15 -10.91
C ASP A 264 -3.99 1.58 -10.93
N TRP A 265 -3.15 2.60 -11.09
CA TRP A 265 -3.60 4.00 -11.21
C TRP A 265 -3.87 4.43 -12.65
#